data_8023c1f5e09001d3d40c0ac38fdcd46f
#
_entry.id   8023c1f5e09001d3d40c0ac38fdcd46f
#
_cell.length_a   1.000
_cell.length_b   1.000
_cell.length_c   1.000
_cell.angle_alpha   90.00
_cell.angle_beta   90.00
_cell.angle_gamma   90.00
#
_symmetry.space_group_name_H-M   'P 1'
#
loop_
_entity.id
_entity.type
_entity.pdbx_description
1 polymer ?
#
loop_
_entity_poly.entity_id
_entity_poly.type
_entity_poly.pdbx_seq_one_letter_code
_entity_poly.pdbx_strand_id
1 'polypeptide(L)'
;MVKFAKSKLKYFDCLINNASIFENDKLENFNSSSWEKHLSINLKAPAILSREFGKNIKGKNNNIINIIDQRVFKLTPFFFSYTLSKTGLYTLTKTSAMSLAPRVRVNGIAPGPTIKNKRQSKGHFRRQYLSTLLKKQVDVEEICSAVDFFIKNRSITVQVISIDSGQSLNWQTPDVLKGKE
;
A
#
# COMPACT_ATOMS: atom_id res chain seq x y z
N MET A 1 -16.17 -10.21 -8.75
CA MET A 1 -15.49 -9.11 -9.43
C MET A 1 -14.67 -9.58 -10.64
N VAL A 2 -13.61 -10.41 -10.51
CA VAL A 2 -12.76 -10.85 -11.66
C VAL A 2 -13.58 -11.55 -12.77
N LYS A 3 -14.48 -12.48 -12.43
CA LYS A 3 -15.40 -13.12 -13.40
C LYS A 3 -16.29 -12.10 -14.12
N PHE A 4 -16.80 -11.11 -13.39
CA PHE A 4 -17.60 -10.02 -13.97
C PHE A 4 -16.76 -9.14 -14.90
N ALA A 5 -15.57 -8.74 -14.49
CA ALA A 5 -14.64 -8.00 -15.37
C ALA A 5 -14.38 -8.79 -16.67
N LYS A 6 -14.13 -10.10 -16.55
CA LYS A 6 -13.92 -10.98 -17.72
C LYS A 6 -15.13 -11.05 -18.65
N SER A 7 -16.36 -10.97 -18.12
CA SER A 7 -17.57 -10.96 -18.95
C SER A 7 -17.83 -9.63 -19.66
N LYS A 8 -17.26 -8.53 -19.17
CA LYS A 8 -17.45 -7.17 -19.70
C LYS A 8 -16.27 -6.64 -20.50
N LEU A 9 -15.06 -7.07 -20.15
CA LEU A 9 -13.84 -6.63 -20.81
C LEU A 9 -13.34 -7.76 -21.73
N LYS A 10 -13.05 -7.40 -22.97
CA LYS A 10 -12.48 -8.35 -23.94
C LYS A 10 -11.15 -8.93 -23.42
N TYR A 11 -10.43 -8.11 -22.63
CA TYR A 11 -9.15 -8.45 -22.06
C TYR A 11 -8.78 -7.47 -20.92
N PHE A 12 -8.06 -7.92 -19.92
CA PHE A 12 -7.48 -7.10 -18.85
C PHE A 12 -6.14 -7.70 -18.42
N ASP A 13 -5.16 -6.87 -18.20
CA ASP A 13 -3.76 -7.22 -17.94
C ASP A 13 -3.19 -6.56 -16.68
N CYS A 14 -3.96 -5.72 -16.02
CA CYS A 14 -3.56 -5.06 -14.78
C CYS A 14 -4.64 -5.17 -13.70
N LEU A 15 -4.20 -5.51 -12.48
CA LEU A 15 -5.00 -5.47 -11.27
C LEU A 15 -4.36 -4.49 -10.28
N ILE A 16 -5.11 -3.48 -9.87
CA ILE A 16 -4.67 -2.54 -8.82
C ILE A 16 -5.49 -2.80 -7.55
N ASN A 17 -4.85 -3.31 -6.51
CA ASN A 17 -5.44 -3.49 -5.19
C ASN A 17 -5.30 -2.18 -4.40
N ASN A 18 -6.28 -1.28 -4.57
CA ASN A 18 -6.28 0.04 -3.95
C ASN A 18 -7.27 0.16 -2.78
N ALA A 19 -8.36 -0.61 -2.78
CA ALA A 19 -9.37 -0.53 -1.73
C ALA A 19 -8.77 -0.82 -0.35
N SER A 20 -9.05 0.05 0.62
CA SER A 20 -8.50 -0.05 1.97
C SER A 20 -9.43 0.60 2.99
N ILE A 21 -9.41 0.08 4.20
CA ILE A 21 -9.92 0.77 5.39
C ILE A 21 -8.76 1.15 6.30
N PHE A 22 -8.94 2.24 7.04
CA PHE A 22 -7.92 2.83 7.91
C PHE A 22 -8.57 3.35 9.18
N GLU A 23 -8.59 2.53 10.24
CA GLU A 23 -9.15 2.87 11.55
C GLU A 23 -8.06 2.80 12.60
N ASN A 24 -8.17 3.67 13.62
CA ASN A 24 -7.18 3.71 14.69
C ASN A 24 -7.55 2.73 15.80
N ASP A 25 -6.60 1.90 16.16
CA ASP A 25 -6.63 1.01 17.31
C ASP A 25 -5.22 0.82 17.88
N LYS A 26 -5.12 0.18 19.03
CA LYS A 26 -3.86 -0.22 19.68
C LYS A 26 -4.00 -1.65 20.15
N LEU A 27 -2.87 -2.29 20.53
CA LEU A 27 -2.86 -3.64 21.09
C LEU A 27 -3.79 -3.77 22.29
N GLU A 28 -3.88 -2.74 23.15
CA GLU A 28 -4.68 -2.79 24.38
C GLU A 28 -6.18 -2.66 24.15
N ASN A 29 -6.62 -2.11 23.01
CA ASN A 29 -8.03 -1.78 22.79
C ASN A 29 -8.60 -2.16 21.43
N PHE A 30 -7.85 -2.93 20.62
CA PHE A 30 -8.44 -3.42 19.37
C PHE A 30 -9.60 -4.39 19.68
N ASN A 31 -10.59 -4.43 18.81
CA ASN A 31 -11.69 -5.35 18.91
C ASN A 31 -11.76 -6.27 17.68
N SER A 32 -12.38 -7.45 17.85
CA SER A 32 -12.47 -8.43 16.78
C SER A 32 -13.10 -7.89 15.50
N SER A 33 -14.08 -6.99 15.60
CA SER A 33 -14.74 -6.40 14.41
C SER A 33 -13.79 -5.52 13.59
N SER A 34 -13.01 -4.65 14.25
CA SER A 34 -12.01 -3.81 13.57
C SER A 34 -10.90 -4.65 12.96
N TRP A 35 -10.41 -5.63 13.72
CA TRP A 35 -9.42 -6.60 13.27
C TRP A 35 -9.86 -7.34 12.00
N GLU A 36 -11.03 -7.96 12.03
CA GLU A 36 -11.57 -8.71 10.90
C GLU A 36 -11.79 -7.83 9.66
N LYS A 37 -12.27 -6.60 9.84
CA LYS A 37 -12.43 -5.65 8.74
C LYS A 37 -11.10 -5.31 8.09
N HIS A 38 -10.06 -4.97 8.87
CA HIS A 38 -8.74 -4.66 8.34
C HIS A 38 -8.15 -5.84 7.57
N LEU A 39 -8.15 -7.04 8.16
CA LEU A 39 -7.61 -8.23 7.51
C LEU A 39 -8.43 -8.63 6.28
N SER A 40 -9.75 -8.56 6.34
CA SER A 40 -10.61 -8.95 5.23
C SER A 40 -10.45 -8.03 4.01
N ILE A 41 -10.42 -6.72 4.23
CA ILE A 41 -10.39 -5.72 3.14
C ILE A 41 -8.97 -5.48 2.65
N ASN A 42 -8.01 -5.27 3.57
CA ASN A 42 -6.67 -4.83 3.19
C ASN A 42 -5.73 -5.99 2.80
N LEU A 43 -6.06 -7.24 3.18
CA LEU A 43 -5.20 -8.41 2.96
C LEU A 43 -5.91 -9.55 2.24
N LYS A 44 -7.02 -10.08 2.80
CA LYS A 44 -7.71 -11.25 2.25
C LYS A 44 -8.30 -10.96 0.87
N ALA A 45 -8.93 -9.81 0.68
CA ALA A 45 -9.50 -9.43 -0.61
C ALA A 45 -8.40 -9.29 -1.70
N PRO A 46 -7.28 -8.55 -1.50
CA PRO A 46 -6.14 -8.57 -2.42
C PRO A 46 -5.62 -9.99 -2.74
N ALA A 47 -5.50 -10.87 -1.74
CA ALA A 47 -5.05 -12.23 -1.96
C ALA A 47 -5.99 -13.02 -2.88
N ILE A 48 -7.32 -12.95 -2.61
CA ILE A 48 -8.33 -13.59 -3.44
C ILE A 48 -8.33 -13.02 -4.85
N LEU A 49 -8.28 -11.69 -4.99
CA LEU A 49 -8.29 -11.02 -6.30
C LEU A 49 -7.05 -11.36 -7.12
N SER A 50 -5.88 -11.38 -6.48
CA SER A 50 -4.62 -11.76 -7.14
C SER A 50 -4.65 -13.21 -7.62
N ARG A 51 -5.17 -14.13 -6.80
CA ARG A 51 -5.37 -15.53 -7.19
C ARG A 51 -6.30 -15.66 -8.39
N GLU A 52 -7.47 -15.01 -8.33
CA GLU A 52 -8.45 -15.09 -9.42
C GLU A 52 -7.97 -14.36 -10.68
N PHE A 53 -7.22 -13.27 -10.54
CA PHE A 53 -6.57 -12.60 -11.65
C PHE A 53 -5.57 -13.56 -12.33
N GLY A 54 -4.64 -14.15 -11.58
CA GLY A 54 -3.64 -15.08 -12.11
C GLY A 54 -4.24 -16.31 -12.82
N LYS A 55 -5.44 -16.77 -12.40
CA LYS A 55 -6.17 -17.87 -13.06
C LYS A 55 -6.85 -17.46 -14.37
N ASN A 56 -7.22 -16.19 -14.51
CA ASN A 56 -8.12 -15.73 -15.58
C ASN A 56 -7.45 -14.87 -16.65
N ILE A 57 -6.18 -14.48 -16.44
CA ILE A 57 -5.42 -13.67 -17.40
C ILE A 57 -4.91 -14.52 -18.58
N LYS A 58 -4.67 -13.83 -19.69
CA LYS A 58 -4.01 -14.40 -20.88
C LYS A 58 -2.75 -13.59 -21.19
N GLY A 59 -1.74 -14.23 -21.79
CA GLY A 59 -0.48 -13.56 -22.19
C GLY A 59 0.55 -13.46 -21.06
N LYS A 60 1.63 -12.72 -21.33
CA LYS A 60 2.86 -12.72 -20.48
C LYS A 60 3.17 -11.38 -19.80
N ASN A 61 2.46 -10.30 -20.10
CA ASN A 61 2.79 -8.96 -19.58
C ASN A 61 1.76 -8.44 -18.55
N ASN A 62 1.25 -9.35 -17.74
CA ASN A 62 0.24 -8.99 -16.74
C ASN A 62 0.90 -8.40 -15.49
N ASN A 63 0.20 -7.50 -14.82
CA ASN A 63 0.73 -6.80 -13.66
C ASN A 63 -0.28 -6.73 -12.52
N ILE A 64 0.19 -6.91 -11.30
CA ILE A 64 -0.56 -6.61 -10.08
C ILE A 64 0.19 -5.51 -9.34
N ILE A 65 -0.53 -4.47 -8.94
CA ILE A 65 0.01 -3.36 -8.15
C ILE A 65 -0.79 -3.27 -6.85
N ASN A 66 -0.10 -3.43 -5.72
CA ASN A 66 -0.68 -3.34 -4.39
C ASN A 66 -0.40 -1.96 -3.79
N ILE A 67 -1.44 -1.22 -3.41
CA ILE A 67 -1.29 0.03 -2.66
C ILE A 67 -1.14 -0.34 -1.18
N ILE A 68 0.10 -0.28 -0.72
CA ILE A 68 0.52 -0.66 0.63
C ILE A 68 0.35 0.57 1.58
N ASP A 69 1.35 0.90 2.35
CA ASP A 69 1.44 2.12 3.17
C ASP A 69 2.88 2.24 3.69
N GLN A 70 3.38 3.45 3.86
CA GLN A 70 4.71 3.69 4.43
C GLN A 70 4.88 3.12 5.86
N ARG A 71 3.76 2.88 6.58
CA ARG A 71 3.77 2.29 7.92
C ARG A 71 4.40 0.90 8.01
N VAL A 72 4.50 0.18 6.89
CA VAL A 72 5.21 -1.11 6.87
C VAL A 72 6.72 -0.95 7.07
N PHE A 73 7.25 0.26 6.84
CA PHE A 73 8.66 0.62 7.06
C PHE A 73 8.87 1.43 8.35
N LYS A 74 7.83 2.15 8.83
CA LYS A 74 7.88 2.93 10.05
C LYS A 74 6.75 2.53 10.98
N LEU A 75 7.04 1.61 11.89
CA LEU A 75 6.06 1.12 12.85
C LEU A 75 5.74 2.16 13.93
N THR A 76 4.50 2.14 14.40
CA THR A 76 4.04 2.94 15.54
C THR A 76 3.10 2.10 16.40
N PRO A 77 2.87 2.41 17.68
CA PRO A 77 1.91 1.69 18.52
C PRO A 77 0.44 1.96 18.16
N PHE A 78 0.18 2.89 17.22
CA PHE A 78 -1.15 3.25 16.75
C PHE A 78 -1.47 2.54 15.43
N PHE A 79 -2.77 2.39 15.13
CA PHE A 79 -3.23 1.72 13.91
C PHE A 79 -2.74 0.27 13.83
N PHE A 80 -2.85 -0.43 14.94
CA PHE A 80 -2.26 -1.75 15.16
C PHE A 80 -2.72 -2.78 14.12
N SER A 81 -4.03 -3.06 14.06
CA SER A 81 -4.57 -4.06 13.13
C SER A 81 -4.45 -3.61 11.65
N TYR A 82 -4.56 -2.31 11.38
CA TYR A 82 -4.28 -1.75 10.06
C TYR A 82 -2.84 -2.03 9.63
N THR A 83 -1.87 -1.70 10.48
CA THR A 83 -0.44 -1.89 10.16
C THR A 83 -0.13 -3.36 9.90
N LEU A 84 -0.66 -4.28 10.70
CA LEU A 84 -0.53 -5.72 10.47
C LEU A 84 -1.12 -6.15 9.13
N SER A 85 -2.31 -5.65 8.77
CA SER A 85 -2.93 -5.95 7.48
C SER A 85 -2.10 -5.46 6.29
N LYS A 86 -1.49 -4.27 6.38
CA LYS A 86 -0.62 -3.71 5.34
C LYS A 86 0.75 -4.39 5.28
N THR A 87 1.30 -4.82 6.42
CA THR A 87 2.51 -5.66 6.46
C THR A 87 2.25 -7.02 5.83
N GLY A 88 1.07 -7.61 6.08
CA GLY A 88 0.63 -8.81 5.37
C GLY A 88 0.54 -8.59 3.86
N LEU A 89 0.01 -7.45 3.40
CA LEU A 89 -0.07 -7.09 1.98
C LEU A 89 1.33 -6.89 1.35
N TYR A 90 2.27 -6.30 2.10
CA TYR A 90 3.67 -6.19 1.69
C TYR A 90 4.31 -7.57 1.47
N THR A 91 4.09 -8.49 2.38
CA THR A 91 4.56 -9.88 2.25
C THR A 91 3.85 -10.59 1.11
N LEU A 92 2.52 -10.42 0.97
CA LEU A 92 1.73 -10.96 -0.14
C LEU A 92 2.26 -10.49 -1.50
N THR A 93 2.70 -9.23 -1.61
CA THR A 93 3.30 -8.70 -2.84
C THR A 93 4.50 -9.56 -3.28
N LYS A 94 5.39 -9.86 -2.36
CA LYS A 94 6.60 -10.67 -2.62
C LYS A 94 6.27 -12.12 -2.95
N THR A 95 5.45 -12.75 -2.12
CA THR A 95 5.09 -14.17 -2.31
C THR A 95 4.26 -14.40 -3.57
N SER A 96 3.35 -13.47 -3.89
CA SER A 96 2.58 -13.53 -5.14
C SER A 96 3.45 -13.34 -6.38
N ALA A 97 4.46 -12.46 -6.33
CA ALA A 97 5.39 -12.28 -7.44
C ALA A 97 6.15 -13.59 -7.75
N MET A 98 6.64 -14.29 -6.72
CA MET A 98 7.29 -15.59 -6.88
C MET A 98 6.33 -16.65 -7.44
N SER A 99 5.11 -16.71 -6.93
CA SER A 99 4.12 -17.73 -7.29
C SER A 99 3.54 -17.55 -8.71
N LEU A 100 3.41 -16.30 -9.17
CA LEU A 100 2.73 -15.97 -10.44
C LEU A 100 3.71 -15.76 -11.60
N ALA A 101 5.01 -15.70 -11.32
CA ALA A 101 6.02 -15.62 -12.36
C ALA A 101 5.98 -16.87 -13.29
N PRO A 102 6.34 -16.77 -14.57
CA PRO A 102 6.72 -15.55 -15.31
C PRO A 102 5.50 -14.80 -15.92
N ARG A 103 4.28 -15.23 -15.63
CA ARG A 103 3.07 -14.72 -16.28
C ARG A 103 2.59 -13.37 -15.74
N VAL A 104 2.85 -13.09 -14.46
CA VAL A 104 2.41 -11.88 -13.77
C VAL A 104 3.55 -11.29 -12.97
N ARG A 105 3.78 -10.00 -13.14
CA ARG A 105 4.64 -9.21 -12.26
C ARG A 105 3.79 -8.67 -11.11
N VAL A 106 4.34 -8.61 -9.92
CA VAL A 106 3.64 -8.06 -8.75
C VAL A 106 4.55 -7.05 -8.07
N ASN A 107 4.06 -5.82 -7.95
CA ASN A 107 4.79 -4.70 -7.33
C ASN A 107 3.88 -3.99 -6.33
N GLY A 108 4.46 -3.09 -5.54
CA GLY A 108 3.74 -2.31 -4.55
C GLY A 108 4.12 -0.84 -4.57
N ILE A 109 3.21 -0.02 -4.10
CA ILE A 109 3.45 1.39 -3.81
C ILE A 109 3.10 1.61 -2.34
N ALA A 110 3.97 2.31 -1.61
CA ALA A 110 3.79 2.65 -0.22
C ALA A 110 3.64 4.17 -0.06
N PRO A 111 2.41 4.70 -0.14
CA PRO A 111 2.16 6.13 -0.02
C PRO A 111 2.38 6.66 1.39
N GLY A 112 2.77 7.93 1.48
CA GLY A 112 2.71 8.75 2.66
C GLY A 112 1.45 9.61 2.73
N PRO A 113 1.53 10.83 3.31
CA PRO A 113 0.38 11.72 3.51
C PRO A 113 -0.10 12.31 2.19
N THR A 114 -1.00 11.60 1.50
CA THR A 114 -1.52 11.96 0.17
C THR A 114 -2.85 12.70 0.28
N ILE A 115 -3.86 12.10 0.89
CA ILE A 115 -5.20 12.69 1.02
C ILE A 115 -5.59 12.73 2.50
N LYS A 116 -6.13 13.88 2.93
CA LYS A 116 -6.69 14.03 4.27
C LYS A 116 -7.85 13.06 4.47
N ASN A 117 -7.80 12.22 5.50
CA ASN A 117 -8.93 11.37 5.84
C ASN A 117 -10.06 12.17 6.53
N LYS A 118 -11.26 11.57 6.59
CA LYS A 118 -12.45 12.22 7.17
C LYS A 118 -12.28 12.61 8.64
N ARG A 119 -11.46 11.89 9.41
CA ARG A 119 -11.21 12.12 10.85
C ARG A 119 -10.16 13.17 11.13
N GLN A 120 -9.34 13.54 10.15
CA GLN A 120 -8.30 14.55 10.33
C GLN A 120 -8.83 15.95 10.09
N SER A 121 -8.45 16.91 10.94
CA SER A 121 -8.58 18.34 10.61
C SER A 121 -7.57 18.75 9.55
N LYS A 122 -7.83 19.84 8.82
CA LYS A 122 -6.87 20.43 7.87
C LYS A 122 -5.51 20.72 8.55
N GLY A 123 -5.55 21.28 9.76
CA GLY A 123 -4.34 21.60 10.54
C GLY A 123 -3.53 20.36 10.96
N HIS A 124 -4.22 19.27 11.35
CA HIS A 124 -3.55 18.01 11.66
C HIS A 124 -2.86 17.43 10.40
N PHE A 125 -3.56 17.37 9.28
CA PHE A 125 -3.00 16.87 8.04
C PHE A 125 -1.80 17.70 7.57
N ARG A 126 -1.91 19.04 7.68
CA ARG A 126 -0.79 19.94 7.36
C ARG A 126 0.44 19.66 8.24
N ARG A 127 0.28 19.52 9.55
CA ARG A 127 1.39 19.16 10.45
C ARG A 127 2.00 17.81 10.06
N GLN A 128 1.18 16.83 9.67
CA GLN A 128 1.66 15.50 9.26
C GLN A 128 2.61 15.59 8.07
N TYR A 129 2.24 16.25 6.97
CA TYR A 129 3.14 16.32 5.82
C TYR A 129 4.31 17.29 6.02
N LEU A 130 4.15 18.34 6.82
CA LEU A 130 5.27 19.23 7.19
C LEU A 130 6.29 18.56 8.12
N SER A 131 5.93 17.47 8.78
CA SER A 131 6.86 16.66 9.59
C SER A 131 7.66 15.62 8.78
N THR A 132 7.39 15.47 7.49
CA THR A 132 8.19 14.61 6.61
C THR A 132 9.52 15.27 6.24
N LEU A 133 10.49 14.49 5.76
CA LEU A 133 11.80 15.05 5.37
C LEU A 133 11.68 16.11 4.26
N LEU A 134 10.83 15.87 3.26
CA LEU A 134 10.61 16.83 2.17
C LEU A 134 9.61 17.93 2.52
N LYS A 135 8.98 17.87 3.71
CA LYS A 135 7.96 18.84 4.18
C LYS A 135 6.84 19.08 3.18
N LYS A 136 6.49 18.07 2.40
CA LYS A 136 5.59 18.13 1.28
C LYS A 136 4.50 17.08 1.40
N GLN A 137 3.26 17.45 1.03
CA GLN A 137 2.20 16.50 0.76
C GLN A 137 2.56 15.69 -0.50
N VAL A 138 2.26 14.40 -0.49
CA VAL A 138 2.36 13.57 -1.68
C VAL A 138 1.17 13.85 -2.59
N ASP A 139 1.41 14.14 -3.87
CA ASP A 139 0.34 14.34 -4.83
C ASP A 139 -0.21 13.00 -5.35
N VAL A 140 -1.50 12.96 -5.67
CA VAL A 140 -2.15 11.75 -6.22
C VAL A 140 -1.51 11.37 -7.55
N GLU A 141 -1.14 12.35 -8.34
CA GLU A 141 -0.47 12.20 -9.65
C GLU A 141 0.89 11.50 -9.52
N GLU A 142 1.61 11.68 -8.40
CA GLU A 142 2.87 10.96 -8.14
C GLU A 142 2.61 9.46 -7.95
N ILE A 143 1.50 9.11 -7.27
CA ILE A 143 1.08 7.71 -7.12
C ILE A 143 0.65 7.12 -8.49
N CYS A 144 -0.13 7.86 -9.27
CA CYS A 144 -0.53 7.45 -10.62
C CYS A 144 0.68 7.25 -11.54
N SER A 145 1.67 8.15 -11.47
CA SER A 145 2.92 8.03 -12.23
C SER A 145 3.72 6.77 -11.86
N ALA A 146 3.73 6.39 -10.57
CA ALA A 146 4.37 5.15 -10.15
C ALA A 146 3.60 3.89 -10.63
N VAL A 147 2.27 3.95 -10.69
CA VAL A 147 1.46 2.88 -11.32
C VAL A 147 1.85 2.73 -12.79
N ASP A 148 1.89 3.83 -13.53
CA ASP A 148 2.27 3.87 -14.94
C ASP A 148 3.72 3.38 -15.16
N PHE A 149 4.64 3.78 -14.28
CA PHE A 149 6.01 3.27 -14.27
C PHE A 149 6.07 1.75 -14.17
N PHE A 150 5.33 1.13 -13.24
CA PHE A 150 5.29 -0.33 -13.12
C PHE A 150 4.61 -1.00 -14.31
N ILE A 151 3.62 -0.37 -14.94
CA ILE A 151 2.97 -0.92 -16.13
C ILE A 151 3.97 -0.95 -17.30
N LYS A 152 4.69 0.13 -17.54
CA LYS A 152 5.61 0.29 -18.67
C LYS A 152 6.91 -0.52 -18.53
N ASN A 153 7.43 -0.67 -17.33
CA ASN A 153 8.74 -1.30 -17.09
C ASN A 153 8.61 -2.81 -16.83
N ARG A 154 8.73 -3.60 -17.89
CA ARG A 154 8.42 -5.02 -17.92
C ARG A 154 9.39 -5.93 -17.17
N SER A 155 10.59 -5.47 -16.87
CA SER A 155 11.60 -6.22 -16.11
C SER A 155 11.53 -6.01 -14.59
N ILE A 156 10.56 -5.22 -14.11
CA ILE A 156 10.43 -4.91 -12.68
C ILE A 156 9.34 -5.78 -12.06
N THR A 157 9.70 -6.54 -11.04
CA THR A 157 8.79 -7.28 -10.16
C THR A 157 9.33 -7.31 -8.74
N VAL A 158 8.49 -7.56 -7.74
CA VAL A 158 8.82 -7.63 -6.29
C VAL A 158 9.23 -6.26 -5.69
N GLN A 159 9.20 -5.20 -6.47
CA GLN A 159 9.59 -3.88 -5.96
C GLN A 159 8.44 -3.20 -5.22
N VAL A 160 8.79 -2.52 -4.13
CA VAL A 160 7.89 -1.63 -3.40
C VAL A 160 8.54 -0.26 -3.34
N ILE A 161 7.89 0.72 -3.97
CA ILE A 161 8.38 2.11 -4.01
C ILE A 161 7.63 2.91 -2.96
N SER A 162 8.38 3.55 -2.05
CA SER A 162 7.83 4.55 -1.13
C SER A 162 7.67 5.89 -1.83
N ILE A 163 6.44 6.41 -1.81
CA ILE A 163 6.13 7.78 -2.24
C ILE A 163 5.52 8.48 -1.02
N ASP A 164 6.38 8.88 -0.09
CA ASP A 164 6.00 9.27 1.25
C ASP A 164 6.68 10.56 1.76
N SER A 165 7.33 11.28 0.87
CA SER A 165 8.10 12.48 1.20
C SER A 165 9.17 12.22 2.28
N GLY A 166 9.66 10.98 2.38
CA GLY A 166 10.62 10.55 3.41
C GLY A 166 10.00 10.35 4.78
N GLN A 167 8.68 10.16 4.89
CA GLN A 167 8.01 9.96 6.18
C GLN A 167 8.51 8.70 6.90
N SER A 168 8.81 7.64 6.18
CA SER A 168 9.32 6.38 6.74
C SER A 168 10.75 6.49 7.29
N LEU A 169 11.52 7.48 6.86
CA LEU A 169 12.91 7.70 7.25
C LEU A 169 13.09 8.72 8.37
N ASN A 170 12.02 9.15 9.05
CA ASN A 170 12.13 10.08 10.16
C ASN A 170 12.84 9.40 11.34
N TRP A 171 14.06 9.83 11.59
CA TRP A 171 15.03 9.29 12.56
C TRP A 171 15.19 10.14 13.82
N GLN A 172 14.57 11.32 13.86
CA GLN A 172 14.74 12.27 14.95
C GLN A 172 14.16 11.72 16.26
N THR A 173 15.03 11.46 17.20
CA THR A 173 14.72 11.08 18.58
C THR A 173 14.98 12.27 19.52
N PRO A 174 14.41 12.31 20.74
CA PRO A 174 14.55 13.46 21.64
C PRO A 174 15.97 13.82 22.03
N ASP A 175 16.88 12.84 22.07
CA ASP A 175 18.30 13.02 22.30
C ASP A 175 18.99 13.75 21.14
N VAL A 176 18.70 13.32 19.91
CA VAL A 176 19.24 13.93 18.69
C VAL A 176 18.70 15.34 18.45
N LEU A 177 17.41 15.60 18.79
CA LEU A 177 16.82 16.92 18.63
C LEU A 177 17.47 18.00 19.52
N LYS A 178 18.09 17.60 20.61
CA LYS A 178 18.84 18.49 21.49
C LYS A 178 20.33 18.61 21.08
N GLY A 179 20.69 17.94 19.97
CA GLY A 179 22.06 17.70 19.55
C GLY A 179 22.96 18.94 19.50
N LYS A 180 23.82 18.99 20.47
CA LYS A 180 25.18 19.43 20.34
C LYS A 180 26.02 18.28 20.92
N GLU A 181 26.48 17.40 20.07
CA GLU A 181 27.71 16.73 20.38
C GLU A 181 28.87 17.71 20.21
#